data_86ca2ec53ca16eae2971610eea9ea1ac
#
_entry.id   86ca2ec53ca16eae2971610eea9ea1ac
#
_cell.length_a   1.000
_cell.length_b   1.000
_cell.length_c   1.000
_cell.angle_alpha   90.00
_cell.angle_beta   90.00
_cell.angle_gamma   90.00
#
_symmetry.space_group_name_H-M   'P 1'
#
loop_
_entity.id
_entity.type
_entity.pdbx_description
1 polymer ?
#
loop_
_entity_poly.entity_id
_entity_poly.type
_entity_poly.pdbx_seq_one_letter_code
_entity_poly.pdbx_strand_id
1 'polypeptide(L)'
;MITRIPFVSKYLYEWDSVNYALGFEKFDIVHHQPHPPGYIFYIGLGRVINTLFNDPNTTMIFISIVFSIITVILIYFLAKQMFSRQFAIIAALLLIFNPLFWYYGEISTIYPTQAFLATIVAYLSYQVFRGKEKFFYPSIIALGLAGGFRQDLIIYMFPLWFFCVFYHKRDPNRLLKAIIVLIPSVLVWVIPTMIFSGSIEQYSQASSTLYKIAFPRSSILFGSTIINKLTAVGSYFTWLGLALTYSGIIIMALFTKYVGKGPKHVFRENIKDYRVIFLILWFLPTSLMYLLIHIAKPGYMLVFIPVLAIVLAYFVKELSYSLSSRFKKYSPKKCLTIVLSLILLFNIAYFTVPYNINEEKLWETPISDLGSLSIQDQVLWALDMGFMSTHEKINADDQSTQTYLNAISNVPGSNSSNTIIVMGEITRENEGFNWRKAMYYLPDYQVYYLIEADHFITSEWYAKNHTNTWLASNIFKIPVNSSTQKVIWVISNQSAYFPQITSQIPVKTINLPDGLKLYYSDINGTQIKNNELVFNGPEQY
;
A
#
# COMPACT_ATOMS: atom_id res chain seq x y z
N MET A 1 -18.78 -4.94 8.20
CA MET A 1 -18.06 -5.65 9.27
C MET A 1 -18.06 -7.17 9.04
N ILE A 2 -19.20 -7.83 8.93
CA ILE A 2 -19.30 -9.31 8.80
C ILE A 2 -18.45 -9.88 7.68
N THR A 3 -18.32 -9.17 6.55
CA THR A 3 -17.50 -9.59 5.40
C THR A 3 -16.00 -9.31 5.56
N ARG A 4 -15.57 -8.65 6.64
CA ARG A 4 -14.17 -8.26 6.86
C ARG A 4 -13.51 -9.09 7.96
N ILE A 5 -14.14 -9.16 9.13
CA ILE A 5 -13.56 -9.80 10.33
C ILE A 5 -13.00 -11.22 10.10
N PRO A 6 -13.64 -12.10 9.30
CA PRO A 6 -13.13 -13.46 9.12
C PRO A 6 -11.81 -13.57 8.32
N PHE A 7 -11.38 -12.49 7.69
CA PHE A 7 -10.29 -12.49 6.71
C PHE A 7 -9.11 -11.59 7.11
N VAL A 8 -9.12 -11.05 8.34
CA VAL A 8 -8.09 -10.12 8.81
C VAL A 8 -6.74 -10.81 8.98
N SER A 9 -5.67 -10.08 8.66
CA SER A 9 -4.29 -10.50 8.87
C SER A 9 -3.97 -10.66 10.37
N LYS A 10 -3.20 -11.67 10.72
CA LYS A 10 -2.76 -11.96 12.09
C LYS A 10 -1.49 -11.21 12.47
N TYR A 11 -0.68 -10.84 11.48
CA TYR A 11 0.59 -10.13 11.65
C TYR A 11 0.58 -8.80 10.92
N LEU A 12 1.50 -7.90 11.26
CA LEU A 12 1.76 -6.69 10.52
C LEU A 12 2.13 -7.05 9.08
N TYR A 13 1.32 -6.59 8.12
CA TYR A 13 1.36 -7.13 6.76
C TYR A 13 2.50 -6.53 5.92
N GLU A 14 2.49 -5.22 5.74
CA GLU A 14 3.47 -4.51 4.92
C GLU A 14 4.62 -3.96 5.76
N TRP A 15 5.73 -3.62 5.10
CA TRP A 15 6.81 -2.86 5.69
C TRP A 15 6.33 -1.58 6.39
N ASP A 16 5.41 -0.85 5.76
CA ASP A 16 4.86 0.38 6.30
C ASP A 16 4.01 0.11 7.56
N SER A 17 3.37 -1.05 7.66
CA SER A 17 2.62 -1.47 8.86
C SER A 17 3.53 -1.54 10.08
N VAL A 18 4.72 -2.11 9.91
CA VAL A 18 5.73 -2.18 10.97
C VAL A 18 6.24 -0.80 11.34
N ASN A 19 6.48 0.06 10.34
CA ASN A 19 6.90 1.44 10.56
C ASN A 19 5.87 2.23 11.38
N TYR A 20 4.58 2.03 11.14
CA TYR A 20 3.51 2.64 11.93
C TYR A 20 3.44 2.06 13.35
N ALA A 21 3.58 0.74 13.49
CA ALA A 21 3.58 0.07 14.79
C ALA A 21 4.72 0.59 15.68
N LEU A 22 5.93 0.66 15.15
CA LEU A 22 7.09 1.27 15.84
C LEU A 22 6.86 2.75 16.13
N GLY A 23 6.18 3.47 15.21
CA GLY A 23 5.76 4.86 15.41
C GLY A 23 4.77 5.05 16.55
N PHE A 24 3.97 4.02 16.89
CA PHE A 24 3.09 4.08 18.07
C PHE A 24 3.88 4.11 19.36
N GLU A 25 5.01 3.43 19.44
CA GLU A 25 5.90 3.47 20.59
C GLU A 25 6.71 4.78 20.60
N LYS A 26 7.46 5.03 19.54
CA LYS A 26 8.32 6.18 19.41
C LYS A 26 8.20 6.81 18.02
N PHE A 27 7.80 8.08 17.96
CA PHE A 27 7.84 8.84 16.72
C PHE A 27 9.29 9.24 16.41
N ASP A 28 9.86 8.66 15.35
CA ASP A 28 11.24 8.91 14.94
C ASP A 28 11.34 8.80 13.40
N ILE A 29 11.13 9.91 12.72
CA ILE A 29 11.04 9.95 11.25
C ILE A 29 12.37 9.61 10.57
N VAL A 30 13.49 9.89 11.24
CA VAL A 30 14.83 9.60 10.73
C VAL A 30 15.06 8.09 10.63
N HIS A 31 14.48 7.32 11.56
CA HIS A 31 14.58 5.87 11.60
C HIS A 31 13.32 5.18 11.06
N HIS A 32 12.49 5.90 10.28
CA HIS A 32 11.25 5.36 9.71
C HIS A 32 10.26 4.80 10.74
N GLN A 33 10.10 5.51 11.84
CA GLN A 33 9.14 5.21 12.91
C GLN A 33 8.14 6.37 13.13
N PRO A 34 7.26 6.69 12.17
CA PRO A 34 7.10 6.17 10.80
C PRO A 34 8.05 6.81 9.79
N HIS A 35 8.07 6.27 8.55
CA HIS A 35 8.80 6.89 7.44
C HIS A 35 8.24 8.27 7.06
N PRO A 36 9.02 9.15 6.39
CA PRO A 36 8.49 10.39 5.84
C PRO A 36 7.26 10.15 4.93
N PRO A 37 6.24 11.01 4.98
CA PRO A 37 6.18 12.32 5.62
C PRO A 37 5.71 12.36 7.08
N GLY A 38 5.63 11.23 7.81
CA GLY A 38 5.42 11.18 9.25
C GLY A 38 4.00 10.84 9.73
N TYR A 39 2.96 11.02 8.92
CA TYR A 39 1.57 10.57 9.19
C TYR A 39 1.06 10.88 10.61
N ILE A 40 1.37 12.08 11.13
CA ILE A 40 1.24 12.42 12.55
C ILE A 40 -0.16 12.14 13.13
N PHE A 41 -1.23 12.39 12.36
CA PHE A 41 -2.60 12.12 12.81
C PHE A 41 -2.95 10.63 12.79
N TYR A 42 -2.40 9.87 11.84
CA TYR A 42 -2.60 8.41 11.81
C TYR A 42 -1.90 7.76 13.00
N ILE A 43 -0.67 8.16 13.30
CA ILE A 43 0.09 7.70 14.46
C ILE A 43 -0.62 8.12 15.76
N GLY A 44 -1.06 9.38 15.88
CA GLY A 44 -1.79 9.86 17.05
C GLY A 44 -3.10 9.10 17.28
N LEU A 45 -3.90 8.91 16.22
CA LEU A 45 -5.13 8.12 16.29
C LEU A 45 -4.85 6.66 16.68
N GLY A 46 -3.81 6.06 16.06
CA GLY A 46 -3.37 4.70 16.36
C GLY A 46 -2.96 4.55 17.84
N ARG A 47 -2.16 5.46 18.38
CA ARG A 47 -1.78 5.46 19.81
C ARG A 47 -3.01 5.48 20.74
N VAL A 48 -3.98 6.35 20.45
CA VAL A 48 -5.20 6.44 21.26
C VAL A 48 -6.01 5.14 21.19
N ILE A 49 -6.22 4.58 20.00
CA ILE A 49 -7.00 3.35 19.84
C ILE A 49 -6.23 2.13 20.35
N ASN A 50 -4.90 2.14 20.26
CA ASN A 50 -4.05 1.03 20.75
C ASN A 50 -4.14 0.85 22.27
N THR A 51 -4.56 1.86 23.03
CA THR A 51 -4.85 1.70 24.47
C THR A 51 -6.00 0.74 24.76
N LEU A 52 -6.86 0.46 23.75
CA LEU A 52 -7.97 -0.48 23.87
C LEU A 52 -7.55 -1.93 23.52
N PHE A 53 -6.65 -2.08 22.55
CA PHE A 53 -6.29 -3.40 22.00
C PHE A 53 -4.93 -3.91 22.46
N ASN A 54 -4.02 -3.03 22.86
CA ASN A 54 -2.62 -3.34 23.17
C ASN A 54 -1.91 -4.15 22.07
N ASP A 55 -2.39 -4.05 20.84
CA ASP A 55 -1.83 -4.69 19.66
C ASP A 55 -1.94 -3.75 18.45
N PRO A 56 -0.82 -3.24 17.93
CA PRO A 56 -0.81 -2.32 16.80
C PRO A 56 -1.43 -2.90 15.52
N ASN A 57 -1.30 -4.21 15.26
CA ASN A 57 -1.92 -4.84 14.11
C ASN A 57 -3.44 -4.76 14.17
N THR A 58 -4.04 -5.26 15.25
CA THR A 58 -5.49 -5.17 15.50
C THR A 58 -5.99 -3.72 15.48
N THR A 59 -5.23 -2.80 16.08
CA THR A 59 -5.54 -1.37 16.09
C THR A 59 -5.67 -0.80 14.67
N MET A 60 -4.69 -1.03 13.82
CA MET A 60 -4.69 -0.51 12.45
C MET A 60 -5.75 -1.17 11.58
N ILE A 61 -5.99 -2.46 11.75
CA ILE A 61 -7.08 -3.18 11.07
C ILE A 61 -8.44 -2.63 11.51
N PHE A 62 -8.64 -2.38 12.81
CA PHE A 62 -9.86 -1.75 13.30
C PHE A 62 -10.10 -0.38 12.66
N ILE A 63 -9.07 0.48 12.60
CA ILE A 63 -9.13 1.78 11.92
C ILE A 63 -9.50 1.59 10.43
N SER A 64 -8.88 0.63 9.75
CA SER A 64 -9.13 0.31 8.34
C SER A 64 -10.58 -0.11 8.10
N ILE A 65 -11.14 -0.98 8.95
CA ILE A 65 -12.52 -1.44 8.87
C ILE A 65 -13.50 -0.28 9.09
N VAL A 66 -13.29 0.51 10.15
CA VAL A 66 -14.18 1.65 10.49
C VAL A 66 -14.20 2.67 9.35
N PHE A 67 -13.05 3.07 8.84
CA PHE A 67 -12.99 4.04 7.75
C PHE A 67 -13.53 3.48 6.43
N SER A 68 -13.35 2.17 6.16
CA SER A 68 -13.99 1.53 5.02
C SER A 68 -15.52 1.60 5.08
N ILE A 69 -16.11 1.34 6.26
CA ILE A 69 -17.56 1.42 6.47
C ILE A 69 -18.07 2.84 6.25
N ILE A 70 -17.40 3.83 6.85
CA ILE A 70 -17.79 5.24 6.72
C ILE A 70 -17.68 5.69 5.25
N THR A 71 -16.63 5.24 4.53
CA THR A 71 -16.47 5.52 3.11
C THR A 71 -17.66 5.02 2.29
N VAL A 72 -18.12 3.79 2.51
CA VAL A 72 -19.29 3.22 1.83
C VAL A 72 -20.56 4.03 2.12
N ILE A 73 -20.77 4.43 3.36
CA ILE A 73 -21.90 5.25 3.77
C ILE A 73 -21.88 6.62 3.06
N LEU A 74 -20.71 7.27 3.01
CA LEU A 74 -20.55 8.55 2.35
C LEU A 74 -20.77 8.44 0.84
N ILE A 75 -20.27 7.39 0.19
CA ILE A 75 -20.51 7.12 -1.25
C ILE A 75 -22.00 6.90 -1.51
N TYR A 76 -22.68 6.15 -0.67
CA TYR A 76 -24.12 6.00 -0.80
C TYR A 76 -24.84 7.36 -0.77
N PHE A 77 -24.55 8.21 0.20
CA PHE A 77 -25.20 9.52 0.30
C PHE A 77 -24.80 10.46 -0.83
N LEU A 78 -23.55 10.46 -1.26
CA LEU A 78 -23.07 11.26 -2.38
C LEU A 78 -23.74 10.85 -3.69
N ALA A 79 -23.70 9.56 -4.02
CA ALA A 79 -24.29 9.02 -5.24
C ALA A 79 -25.83 9.17 -5.27
N LYS A 80 -26.50 9.05 -4.11
CA LYS A 80 -27.94 9.31 -3.98
C LYS A 80 -28.29 10.76 -4.32
N GLN A 81 -27.44 11.71 -3.91
CA GLN A 81 -27.67 13.14 -4.16
C GLN A 81 -27.31 13.55 -5.58
N MET A 82 -26.30 12.89 -6.18
CA MET A 82 -25.89 13.15 -7.57
C MET A 82 -26.85 12.53 -8.59
N PHE A 83 -27.40 11.36 -8.29
CA PHE A 83 -28.20 10.57 -9.24
C PHE A 83 -29.54 10.11 -8.62
N SER A 84 -29.57 8.93 -8.02
CA SER A 84 -30.77 8.34 -7.43
C SER A 84 -30.44 7.33 -6.33
N ARG A 85 -31.48 6.94 -5.55
CA ARG A 85 -31.33 5.88 -4.51
C ARG A 85 -30.86 4.54 -5.09
N GLN A 86 -31.42 4.12 -6.23
CA GLN A 86 -31.05 2.87 -6.87
C GLN A 86 -29.58 2.90 -7.32
N PHE A 87 -29.15 4.02 -7.91
CA PHE A 87 -27.78 4.23 -8.32
C PHE A 87 -26.79 4.17 -7.13
N ALA A 88 -27.18 4.81 -6.02
CA ALA A 88 -26.38 4.81 -4.80
C ALA A 88 -26.19 3.41 -4.20
N ILE A 89 -27.23 2.56 -4.25
CA ILE A 89 -27.13 1.17 -3.81
C ILE A 89 -26.14 0.39 -4.68
N ILE A 90 -26.21 0.55 -6.00
CA ILE A 90 -25.27 -0.11 -6.93
C ILE A 90 -23.85 0.32 -6.64
N ALA A 91 -23.57 1.63 -6.53
CA ALA A 91 -22.25 2.14 -6.23
C ALA A 91 -21.70 1.65 -4.89
N ALA A 92 -22.54 1.63 -3.85
CA ALA A 92 -22.17 1.12 -2.54
C ALA A 92 -21.83 -0.39 -2.57
N LEU A 93 -22.64 -1.20 -3.25
CA LEU A 93 -22.38 -2.64 -3.40
C LEU A 93 -21.10 -2.92 -4.19
N LEU A 94 -20.88 -2.20 -5.29
CA LEU A 94 -19.64 -2.30 -6.07
C LEU A 94 -18.42 -1.93 -5.23
N LEU A 95 -18.52 -0.95 -4.34
CA LEU A 95 -17.43 -0.56 -3.45
C LEU A 95 -17.19 -1.61 -2.34
N ILE A 96 -18.26 -2.11 -1.70
CA ILE A 96 -18.17 -3.13 -0.63
C ILE A 96 -17.44 -4.37 -1.14
N PHE A 97 -17.78 -4.83 -2.33
CA PHE A 97 -17.25 -6.05 -2.95
C PHE A 97 -16.14 -5.77 -3.98
N ASN A 98 -15.56 -4.59 -3.99
CA ASN A 98 -14.33 -4.34 -4.75
C ASN A 98 -13.18 -5.10 -4.07
N PRO A 99 -12.51 -6.07 -4.72
CA PRO A 99 -11.50 -6.90 -4.07
C PRO A 99 -10.34 -6.12 -3.48
N LEU A 100 -9.85 -5.07 -4.16
CA LEU A 100 -8.77 -4.25 -3.66
C LEU A 100 -9.19 -3.43 -2.43
N PHE A 101 -10.40 -2.88 -2.42
CA PHE A 101 -10.95 -2.19 -1.26
C PHE A 101 -11.27 -3.15 -0.10
N TRP A 102 -11.61 -4.40 -0.45
CA TRP A 102 -11.82 -5.46 0.53
C TRP A 102 -10.50 -5.84 1.20
N TYR A 103 -9.50 -6.18 0.41
CA TYR A 103 -8.17 -6.57 0.84
C TYR A 103 -7.53 -5.55 1.81
N TYR A 104 -7.47 -4.28 1.41
CA TYR A 104 -6.91 -3.24 2.27
C TYR A 104 -7.73 -2.92 3.52
N GLY A 105 -8.98 -3.33 3.56
CA GLY A 105 -9.80 -3.27 4.78
C GLY A 105 -9.45 -4.33 5.83
N GLU A 106 -8.58 -5.29 5.52
CA GLU A 106 -8.29 -6.47 6.34
C GLU A 106 -6.83 -6.57 6.78
N ILE A 107 -6.00 -5.66 6.31
CA ILE A 107 -4.60 -5.56 6.67
C ILE A 107 -4.30 -4.22 7.35
N SER A 108 -3.22 -4.20 8.13
CA SER A 108 -2.80 -3.06 8.94
C SER A 108 -2.14 -1.96 8.10
N THR A 109 -2.94 -1.12 7.42
CA THR A 109 -2.45 -0.06 6.53
C THR A 109 -3.23 1.24 6.65
N ILE A 110 -2.65 2.34 6.13
CA ILE A 110 -3.29 3.66 6.09
C ILE A 110 -4.28 3.83 4.92
N TYR A 111 -4.28 2.93 3.93
CA TYR A 111 -4.98 3.18 2.66
C TYR A 111 -6.50 3.32 2.77
N PRO A 112 -7.23 2.55 3.61
CA PRO A 112 -8.65 2.80 3.84
C PRO A 112 -8.94 4.17 4.46
N THR A 113 -8.02 4.68 5.30
CA THR A 113 -8.10 6.03 5.85
C THR A 113 -8.04 7.08 4.74
N GLN A 114 -7.20 6.88 3.73
CA GLN A 114 -7.11 7.79 2.56
C GLN A 114 -8.40 7.78 1.74
N ALA A 115 -8.99 6.61 1.51
CA ALA A 115 -10.28 6.49 0.82
C ALA A 115 -11.37 7.27 1.56
N PHE A 116 -11.42 7.14 2.89
CA PHE A 116 -12.33 7.90 3.74
C PHE A 116 -12.10 9.41 3.63
N LEU A 117 -10.85 9.87 3.79
CA LEU A 117 -10.52 11.29 3.77
C LEU A 117 -10.83 11.94 2.41
N ALA A 118 -10.46 11.28 1.31
CA ALA A 118 -10.83 11.75 -0.01
C ALA A 118 -12.36 11.83 -0.18
N THR A 119 -13.08 10.81 0.30
CA THR A 119 -14.54 10.75 0.19
C THR A 119 -15.24 11.80 1.05
N ILE A 120 -14.79 12.05 2.27
CA ILE A 120 -15.40 13.08 3.14
C ILE A 120 -15.16 14.49 2.60
N VAL A 121 -13.94 14.78 2.08
CA VAL A 121 -13.65 16.05 1.40
C VAL A 121 -14.56 16.20 0.19
N ALA A 122 -14.69 15.19 -0.66
CA ALA A 122 -15.57 15.19 -1.83
C ALA A 122 -17.04 15.39 -1.42
N TYR A 123 -17.52 14.67 -0.40
CA TYR A 123 -18.89 14.79 0.09
C TYR A 123 -19.21 16.19 0.61
N LEU A 124 -18.36 16.74 1.48
CA LEU A 124 -18.56 18.07 2.06
C LEU A 124 -18.49 19.16 0.99
N SER A 125 -17.54 19.05 0.07
CA SER A 125 -17.41 19.96 -1.08
C SER A 125 -18.66 19.94 -1.95
N TYR A 126 -19.22 18.76 -2.22
CA TYR A 126 -20.45 18.62 -2.98
C TYR A 126 -21.66 19.23 -2.25
N GLN A 127 -21.73 19.20 -0.90
CA GLN A 127 -22.78 19.91 -0.16
C GLN A 127 -22.67 21.43 -0.36
N VAL A 128 -21.45 21.98 -0.38
CA VAL A 128 -21.22 23.42 -0.67
C VAL A 128 -21.63 23.75 -2.09
N PHE A 129 -21.23 22.91 -3.06
CA PHE A 129 -21.64 23.05 -4.47
C PHE A 129 -23.17 23.11 -4.62
N ARG A 130 -23.90 22.34 -3.83
CA ARG A 130 -25.38 22.35 -3.80
C ARG A 130 -25.99 23.55 -3.06
N GLY A 131 -25.21 24.55 -2.69
CA GLY A 131 -25.65 25.76 -2.00
C GLY A 131 -25.84 25.61 -0.48
N LYS A 132 -25.44 24.51 0.14
CA LYS A 132 -25.55 24.32 1.59
C LYS A 132 -24.37 24.96 2.31
N GLU A 133 -24.43 26.26 2.54
CA GLU A 133 -23.33 27.07 3.09
C GLU A 133 -22.82 26.60 4.46
N LYS A 134 -23.62 25.91 5.26
CA LYS A 134 -23.18 25.35 6.55
C LYS A 134 -22.01 24.37 6.42
N PHE A 135 -21.78 23.82 5.22
CA PHE A 135 -20.66 22.90 4.95
C PHE A 135 -19.39 23.61 4.43
N PHE A 136 -19.42 24.94 4.25
CA PHE A 136 -18.28 25.70 3.75
C PHE A 136 -17.05 25.50 4.66
N TYR A 137 -17.10 25.87 5.92
CA TYR A 137 -15.99 25.69 6.85
C TYR A 137 -15.64 24.22 7.10
N PRO A 138 -16.58 23.30 7.33
CA PRO A 138 -16.28 21.86 7.46
C PRO A 138 -15.51 21.29 6.25
N SER A 139 -15.79 21.75 5.01
CA SER A 139 -15.08 21.28 3.82
C SER A 139 -13.62 21.74 3.77
N ILE A 140 -13.34 22.94 4.25
CA ILE A 140 -11.98 23.50 4.34
C ILE A 140 -11.18 22.76 5.40
N ILE A 141 -11.78 22.61 6.59
CA ILE A 141 -11.15 21.90 7.72
C ILE A 141 -10.84 20.45 7.33
N ALA A 142 -11.79 19.75 6.70
CA ALA A 142 -11.57 18.38 6.23
C ALA A 142 -10.42 18.28 5.24
N LEU A 143 -10.31 19.22 4.28
CA LEU A 143 -9.20 19.29 3.35
C LEU A 143 -7.86 19.53 4.07
N GLY A 144 -7.79 20.49 4.98
CA GLY A 144 -6.57 20.82 5.72
C GLY A 144 -6.12 19.69 6.63
N LEU A 145 -7.04 19.08 7.38
CA LEU A 145 -6.74 17.99 8.32
C LEU A 145 -6.37 16.67 7.60
N ALA A 146 -6.87 16.44 6.36
CA ALA A 146 -6.50 15.27 5.58
C ALA A 146 -4.99 15.16 5.38
N GLY A 147 -4.28 16.29 5.27
CA GLY A 147 -2.83 16.34 5.15
C GLY A 147 -2.08 15.79 6.36
N GLY A 148 -2.63 15.86 7.55
CA GLY A 148 -2.02 15.29 8.77
C GLY A 148 -2.05 13.77 8.81
N PHE A 149 -2.98 13.15 8.10
CA PHE A 149 -2.98 11.71 7.86
C PHE A 149 -2.06 11.36 6.68
N ARG A 150 -2.17 12.11 5.57
CA ARG A 150 -1.31 11.96 4.42
C ARG A 150 -1.24 13.27 3.62
N GLN A 151 -0.07 13.84 3.51
CA GLN A 151 0.14 15.21 3.02
C GLN A 151 -0.30 15.42 1.57
N ASP A 152 -0.13 14.43 0.72
CA ASP A 152 -0.50 14.48 -0.70
C ASP A 152 -2.01 14.58 -0.95
N LEU A 153 -2.87 14.18 0.01
CA LEU A 153 -4.32 14.29 -0.11
C LEU A 153 -4.80 15.72 -0.31
N ILE A 154 -4.10 16.71 0.26
CA ILE A 154 -4.45 18.12 0.03
C ILE A 154 -4.32 18.44 -1.45
N ILE A 155 -3.20 18.05 -2.06
CA ILE A 155 -2.92 18.33 -3.49
C ILE A 155 -3.94 17.61 -4.37
N TYR A 156 -4.26 16.36 -4.07
CA TYR A 156 -5.19 15.58 -4.87
C TYR A 156 -6.62 16.10 -4.81
N MET A 157 -7.07 16.51 -3.63
CA MET A 157 -8.46 16.91 -3.41
C MET A 157 -8.70 18.41 -3.57
N PHE A 158 -7.64 19.23 -3.61
CA PHE A 158 -7.75 20.69 -3.75
C PHE A 158 -8.48 21.11 -5.04
N PRO A 159 -8.20 20.56 -6.23
CA PRO A 159 -8.89 20.97 -7.45
C PRO A 159 -10.40 20.71 -7.38
N LEU A 160 -10.80 19.56 -6.84
CA LEU A 160 -12.22 19.23 -6.63
C LEU A 160 -12.88 20.19 -5.62
N TRP A 161 -12.23 20.37 -4.47
CA TRP A 161 -12.71 21.27 -3.43
C TRP A 161 -12.85 22.71 -3.96
N PHE A 162 -11.83 23.22 -4.63
CA PHE A 162 -11.83 24.57 -5.20
C PHE A 162 -12.96 24.76 -6.21
N PHE A 163 -13.13 23.82 -7.12
CA PHE A 163 -14.24 23.83 -8.07
C PHE A 163 -15.59 23.91 -7.33
N CYS A 164 -15.84 23.03 -6.39
CA CYS A 164 -17.12 22.96 -5.69
C CYS A 164 -17.43 24.22 -4.86
N VAL A 165 -16.40 24.79 -4.24
CA VAL A 165 -16.57 25.94 -3.32
C VAL A 165 -16.74 27.25 -4.06
N PHE A 166 -16.07 27.42 -5.24
CA PHE A 166 -16.06 28.69 -5.95
C PHE A 166 -16.87 28.70 -7.26
N TYR A 167 -17.47 27.60 -7.66
CA TYR A 167 -18.23 27.49 -8.91
C TYR A 167 -19.36 28.53 -9.01
N HIS A 168 -20.20 28.62 -7.97
CA HIS A 168 -21.36 29.52 -7.94
C HIS A 168 -21.07 30.88 -7.28
N LYS A 169 -20.02 30.97 -6.46
CA LYS A 169 -19.72 32.19 -5.68
C LYS A 169 -18.22 32.52 -5.80
N ARG A 170 -17.92 33.40 -6.75
CA ARG A 170 -16.55 33.88 -6.99
C ARG A 170 -16.32 35.19 -6.22
N ASP A 171 -16.33 35.10 -4.90
CA ASP A 171 -16.19 36.25 -3.99
C ASP A 171 -14.77 36.24 -3.35
N PRO A 172 -13.98 37.34 -3.50
CA PRO A 172 -12.66 37.45 -2.84
C PRO A 172 -12.72 37.28 -1.32
N ASN A 173 -13.78 37.77 -0.64
CA ASN A 173 -13.95 37.58 0.79
C ASN A 173 -14.14 36.11 1.15
N ARG A 174 -14.79 35.33 0.25
CA ARG A 174 -14.93 33.88 0.43
C ARG A 174 -13.56 33.18 0.34
N LEU A 175 -12.73 33.61 -0.59
CA LEU A 175 -11.36 33.11 -0.73
C LEU A 175 -10.53 33.45 0.52
N LEU A 176 -10.59 34.70 1.00
CA LEU A 176 -9.89 35.10 2.21
C LEU A 176 -10.34 34.27 3.43
N LYS A 177 -11.64 34.07 3.62
CA LYS A 177 -12.18 33.20 4.68
C LYS A 177 -11.68 31.76 4.55
N ALA A 178 -11.61 31.25 3.32
CA ALA A 178 -11.09 29.90 3.07
C ALA A 178 -9.60 29.79 3.47
N ILE A 179 -8.77 30.77 3.11
CA ILE A 179 -7.35 30.81 3.45
C ILE A 179 -7.16 30.90 4.98
N ILE A 180 -7.91 31.79 5.65
CA ILE A 180 -7.85 31.97 7.11
C ILE A 180 -8.15 30.68 7.87
N VAL A 181 -9.02 29.81 7.34
CA VAL A 181 -9.37 28.52 7.98
C VAL A 181 -8.44 27.40 7.54
N LEU A 182 -8.02 27.38 6.26
CA LEU A 182 -7.15 26.34 5.72
C LEU A 182 -5.77 26.35 6.36
N ILE A 183 -5.17 27.55 6.50
CA ILE A 183 -3.81 27.68 7.08
C ILE A 183 -3.74 27.07 8.50
N PRO A 184 -4.59 27.46 9.48
CA PRO A 184 -4.57 26.82 10.79
C PRO A 184 -4.84 25.31 10.74
N SER A 185 -5.74 24.86 9.85
CA SER A 185 -6.04 23.42 9.69
C SER A 185 -4.83 22.62 9.17
N VAL A 186 -3.92 23.27 8.43
CA VAL A 186 -2.65 22.69 8.01
C VAL A 186 -1.61 22.80 9.12
N LEU A 187 -1.49 23.95 9.77
CA LEU A 187 -0.50 24.16 10.82
C LEU A 187 -0.67 23.23 12.02
N VAL A 188 -1.90 22.84 12.33
CA VAL A 188 -2.25 21.90 13.42
C VAL A 188 -1.51 20.55 13.32
N TRP A 189 -1.13 20.11 12.14
CA TRP A 189 -0.35 18.88 11.96
C TRP A 189 1.09 19.14 11.50
N VAL A 190 1.36 20.23 10.77
CA VAL A 190 2.71 20.55 10.32
C VAL A 190 3.61 20.87 11.51
N ILE A 191 3.14 21.71 12.44
CA ILE A 191 3.91 22.10 13.62
C ILE A 191 4.28 20.88 14.49
N PRO A 192 3.34 20.03 14.92
CA PRO A 192 3.69 18.82 15.65
C PRO A 192 4.62 17.87 14.87
N THR A 193 4.42 17.72 13.55
CA THR A 193 5.31 16.88 12.74
C THR A 193 6.75 17.38 12.82
N MET A 194 6.98 18.69 12.70
CA MET A 194 8.34 19.27 12.79
C MET A 194 8.94 19.11 14.20
N ILE A 195 8.13 19.35 15.24
CA ILE A 195 8.58 19.22 16.64
C ILE A 195 8.97 17.78 16.95
N PHE A 196 8.11 16.81 16.61
CA PHE A 196 8.39 15.40 16.89
C PHE A 196 9.46 14.78 15.98
N SER A 197 9.78 15.41 14.87
CA SER A 197 10.93 15.05 14.02
C SER A 197 12.27 15.58 14.56
N GLY A 198 12.27 16.29 15.67
CA GLY A 198 13.45 16.87 16.29
C GLY A 198 13.79 18.26 15.75
N SER A 199 13.80 18.47 14.43
CA SER A 199 13.99 19.78 13.80
C SER A 199 13.45 19.78 12.35
N ILE A 200 13.27 20.97 11.79
CA ILE A 200 12.94 21.16 10.36
C ILE A 200 14.04 20.58 9.47
N GLU A 201 15.30 20.70 9.89
CA GLU A 201 16.45 20.19 9.15
C GLU A 201 16.43 18.66 9.08
N GLN A 202 16.23 17.97 10.22
CA GLN A 202 16.13 16.51 10.28
C GLN A 202 14.95 15.99 9.45
N TYR A 203 13.79 16.64 9.54
CA TYR A 203 12.64 16.32 8.72
C TYR A 203 12.94 16.45 7.22
N SER A 204 13.54 17.59 6.82
CA SER A 204 13.90 17.87 5.44
C SER A 204 14.92 16.87 4.91
N GLN A 205 15.94 16.55 5.70
CA GLN A 205 16.97 15.57 5.34
C GLN A 205 16.37 14.17 5.15
N ALA A 206 15.58 13.67 6.10
CA ALA A 206 14.92 12.37 6.00
C ALA A 206 14.01 12.30 4.76
N SER A 207 13.20 13.35 4.54
CA SER A 207 12.30 13.42 3.38
C SER A 207 13.09 13.47 2.06
N SER A 208 14.13 14.32 1.96
CA SER A 208 14.92 14.45 0.73
C SER A 208 15.68 13.18 0.39
N THR A 209 16.16 12.44 1.40
CA THR A 209 16.84 11.16 1.21
C THR A 209 15.87 10.15 0.61
N LEU A 210 14.66 10.03 1.16
CA LEU A 210 13.63 9.15 0.60
C LEU A 210 13.29 9.50 -0.85
N TYR A 211 13.12 10.79 -1.16
CA TYR A 211 12.79 11.23 -2.51
C TYR A 211 13.92 10.95 -3.51
N LYS A 212 15.17 11.17 -3.15
CA LYS A 212 16.33 10.90 -4.00
C LYS A 212 16.44 9.42 -4.38
N ILE A 213 15.96 8.52 -3.54
CA ILE A 213 15.97 7.08 -3.78
C ILE A 213 14.76 6.66 -4.60
N ALA A 214 13.57 7.14 -4.22
CA ALA A 214 12.32 6.68 -4.81
C ALA A 214 12.10 7.21 -6.24
N PHE A 215 12.30 8.50 -6.48
CA PHE A 215 11.92 9.12 -7.76
C PHE A 215 12.71 8.63 -8.99
N PRO A 216 14.05 8.46 -8.97
CA PRO A 216 14.78 8.00 -10.15
C PRO A 216 14.31 6.63 -10.65
N ARG A 217 13.79 5.78 -9.77
CA ARG A 217 13.36 4.42 -10.09
C ARG A 217 11.89 4.32 -10.50
N SER A 218 11.09 5.28 -10.10
CA SER A 218 9.63 5.12 -10.08
C SER A 218 8.86 6.20 -10.83
N SER A 219 9.55 7.17 -11.43
CA SER A 219 8.92 8.33 -12.06
C SER A 219 9.14 8.36 -13.57
N ILE A 220 8.09 8.69 -14.33
CA ILE A 220 8.21 8.97 -15.75
C ILE A 220 8.95 10.30 -15.96
N LEU A 221 8.65 11.32 -15.15
CA LEU A 221 9.25 12.65 -15.30
C LEU A 221 10.69 12.71 -14.77
N PHE A 222 10.98 12.02 -13.67
CA PHE A 222 12.27 12.06 -12.99
C PHE A 222 13.06 10.76 -13.12
N GLY A 223 12.50 9.75 -13.79
CA GLY A 223 13.13 8.43 -13.95
C GLY A 223 14.38 8.47 -14.83
N SER A 224 15.39 7.71 -14.41
CA SER A 224 16.72 7.72 -15.02
C SER A 224 16.77 6.93 -16.34
N THR A 225 16.03 5.81 -16.45
CA THR A 225 16.11 4.90 -17.61
C THR A 225 14.77 4.73 -18.30
N ILE A 226 14.80 4.33 -19.57
CA ILE A 226 13.57 4.01 -20.32
C ILE A 226 12.82 2.81 -19.69
N ILE A 227 13.56 1.85 -19.16
CA ILE A 227 12.99 0.67 -18.49
C ILE A 227 12.21 1.11 -17.24
N ASN A 228 12.79 1.96 -16.40
CA ASN A 228 12.11 2.49 -15.21
C ASN A 228 10.81 3.22 -15.58
N LYS A 229 10.82 4.00 -16.67
CA LYS A 229 9.62 4.69 -17.17
C LYS A 229 8.54 3.73 -17.65
N LEU A 230 8.92 2.69 -18.41
CA LEU A 230 7.98 1.67 -18.87
C LEU A 230 7.40 0.86 -17.70
N THR A 231 8.23 0.52 -16.72
CA THR A 231 7.79 -0.16 -15.50
C THR A 231 6.78 0.70 -14.72
N ALA A 232 7.03 2.00 -14.57
CA ALA A 232 6.10 2.91 -13.90
C ALA A 232 4.74 2.97 -14.61
N VAL A 233 4.73 3.04 -15.96
CA VAL A 233 3.49 2.99 -16.76
C VAL A 233 2.78 1.65 -16.59
N GLY A 234 3.50 0.55 -16.72
CA GLY A 234 2.97 -0.81 -16.57
C GLY A 234 2.34 -1.01 -15.20
N SER A 235 3.05 -0.65 -14.13
CA SER A 235 2.56 -0.72 -12.75
C SER A 235 1.27 0.10 -12.56
N TYR A 236 1.25 1.33 -13.04
CA TYR A 236 0.06 2.18 -12.93
C TYR A 236 -1.18 1.52 -13.56
N PHE A 237 -1.07 1.03 -14.81
CA PHE A 237 -2.21 0.40 -15.49
C PHE A 237 -2.60 -0.94 -14.87
N THR A 238 -1.65 -1.71 -14.34
CA THR A 238 -1.94 -2.94 -13.59
C THR A 238 -2.79 -2.62 -12.35
N TRP A 239 -2.36 -1.66 -11.54
CA TRP A 239 -3.10 -1.29 -10.32
C TRP A 239 -4.44 -0.60 -10.61
N LEU A 240 -4.51 0.19 -11.67
CA LEU A 240 -5.79 0.75 -12.14
C LEU A 240 -6.74 -0.37 -12.59
N GLY A 241 -6.23 -1.39 -13.27
CA GLY A 241 -6.98 -2.57 -13.65
C GLY A 241 -7.54 -3.32 -12.44
N LEU A 242 -6.74 -3.51 -11.39
CA LEU A 242 -7.19 -4.09 -10.12
C LEU A 242 -8.23 -3.21 -9.42
N ALA A 243 -8.04 -1.89 -9.43
CA ALA A 243 -8.99 -0.94 -8.83
C ALA A 243 -10.35 -0.96 -9.54
N LEU A 244 -10.37 -1.11 -10.87
CA LEU A 244 -11.58 -1.30 -11.67
C LEU A 244 -12.19 -2.68 -11.49
N THR A 245 -11.41 -3.65 -11.05
CA THR A 245 -11.70 -5.08 -11.04
C THR A 245 -11.80 -5.68 -12.46
N TYR A 246 -11.53 -6.96 -12.60
CA TYR A 246 -11.74 -7.65 -13.90
C TYR A 246 -13.19 -7.60 -14.35
N SER A 247 -14.13 -7.68 -13.40
CA SER A 247 -15.55 -7.52 -13.69
C SER A 247 -15.88 -6.13 -14.24
N GLY A 248 -15.26 -5.09 -13.72
CA GLY A 248 -15.40 -3.71 -14.22
C GLY A 248 -14.86 -3.54 -15.63
N ILE A 249 -13.70 -4.12 -15.94
CA ILE A 249 -13.12 -4.13 -17.29
C ILE A 249 -14.07 -4.84 -18.28
N ILE A 250 -14.59 -6.00 -17.90
CA ILE A 250 -15.57 -6.75 -18.72
C ILE A 250 -16.82 -5.90 -18.94
N ILE A 251 -17.35 -5.25 -17.90
CA ILE A 251 -18.52 -4.37 -18.02
C ILE A 251 -18.25 -3.21 -18.99
N MET A 252 -17.09 -2.59 -18.94
CA MET A 252 -16.73 -1.50 -19.86
C MET A 252 -16.64 -2.00 -21.31
N ALA A 253 -16.08 -3.19 -21.54
CA ALA A 253 -16.03 -3.81 -22.85
C ALA A 253 -17.43 -4.15 -23.39
N LEU A 254 -18.29 -4.76 -22.54
CA LEU A 254 -19.69 -5.06 -22.90
C LEU A 254 -20.49 -3.78 -23.15
N PHE A 255 -20.28 -2.74 -22.35
CA PHE A 255 -20.90 -1.44 -22.57
C PHE A 255 -20.57 -0.90 -23.97
N THR A 256 -19.30 -0.88 -24.34
CA THR A 256 -18.85 -0.43 -25.66
C THR A 256 -19.52 -1.22 -26.78
N LYS A 257 -19.62 -2.56 -26.62
CA LYS A 257 -20.23 -3.45 -27.62
C LYS A 257 -21.74 -3.28 -27.75
N TYR A 258 -22.48 -3.18 -26.64
CA TYR A 258 -23.93 -3.25 -26.66
C TYR A 258 -24.64 -1.90 -26.62
N VAL A 259 -24.02 -0.87 -26.05
CA VAL A 259 -24.58 0.49 -26.05
C VAL A 259 -24.18 1.24 -27.32
N GLY A 260 -23.16 0.77 -28.05
CA GLY A 260 -22.69 1.36 -29.30
C GLY A 260 -22.04 2.75 -29.14
N LYS A 261 -21.84 3.19 -27.90
CA LYS A 261 -21.21 4.46 -27.53
C LYS A 261 -19.89 4.16 -26.86
N GLY A 262 -18.80 4.36 -27.55
CA GLY A 262 -17.48 4.25 -26.93
C GLY A 262 -17.29 5.27 -25.79
N PRO A 263 -16.35 5.05 -24.85
CA PRO A 263 -16.08 5.96 -23.74
C PRO A 263 -15.85 7.41 -24.19
N LYS A 264 -15.24 7.60 -25.35
CA LYS A 264 -14.98 8.90 -26.00
C LYS A 264 -16.27 9.66 -26.33
N HIS A 265 -17.30 8.96 -26.78
CA HIS A 265 -18.60 9.55 -27.13
C HIS A 265 -19.39 9.94 -25.87
N VAL A 266 -19.41 9.04 -24.86
CA VAL A 266 -20.03 9.28 -23.56
C VAL A 266 -19.40 10.50 -22.88
N PHE A 267 -18.07 10.60 -22.91
CA PHE A 267 -17.34 11.73 -22.35
C PHE A 267 -17.70 13.05 -23.07
N ARG A 268 -17.69 13.05 -24.41
CA ARG A 268 -17.98 14.24 -25.21
C ARG A 268 -19.42 14.75 -25.01
N GLU A 269 -20.39 13.86 -24.88
CA GLU A 269 -21.79 14.21 -24.62
C GLU A 269 -21.99 14.80 -23.22
N ASN A 270 -21.22 14.32 -22.22
CA ASN A 270 -21.45 14.65 -20.82
C ASN A 270 -20.41 15.60 -20.21
N ILE A 271 -19.42 16.07 -20.98
CA ILE A 271 -18.33 16.92 -20.45
C ILE A 271 -18.81 18.25 -19.84
N LYS A 272 -19.99 18.71 -20.23
CA LYS A 272 -20.63 19.90 -19.67
C LYS A 272 -21.43 19.62 -18.40
N ASP A 273 -21.65 18.34 -18.07
CA ASP A 273 -22.33 17.95 -16.84
C ASP A 273 -21.37 18.13 -15.65
N TYR A 274 -21.73 18.97 -14.72
CA TYR A 274 -20.94 19.25 -13.52
C TYR A 274 -20.60 17.97 -12.73
N ARG A 275 -21.44 16.93 -12.82
CA ARG A 275 -21.19 15.62 -12.18
C ARG A 275 -19.97 14.93 -12.79
N VAL A 276 -19.84 15.00 -14.10
CA VAL A 276 -18.67 14.46 -14.82
C VAL A 276 -17.42 15.25 -14.46
N ILE A 277 -17.50 16.58 -14.44
CA ILE A 277 -16.38 17.45 -14.01
C ILE A 277 -15.97 17.11 -12.58
N PHE A 278 -16.93 16.94 -11.68
CA PHE A 278 -16.68 16.53 -10.29
C PHE A 278 -15.92 15.20 -10.19
N LEU A 279 -16.36 14.17 -10.91
CA LEU A 279 -15.72 12.84 -10.91
C LEU A 279 -14.32 12.91 -11.52
N ILE A 280 -14.11 13.69 -12.58
CA ILE A 280 -12.79 13.90 -13.19
C ILE A 280 -11.85 14.61 -12.23
N LEU A 281 -12.28 15.67 -11.56
CA LEU A 281 -11.46 16.41 -10.61
C LEU A 281 -11.10 15.60 -9.36
N TRP A 282 -11.88 14.57 -9.03
CA TRP A 282 -11.51 13.62 -7.99
C TRP A 282 -10.48 12.59 -8.48
N PHE A 283 -10.66 12.05 -9.69
CA PHE A 283 -9.83 10.98 -10.24
C PHE A 283 -8.48 11.49 -10.78
N LEU A 284 -8.54 12.56 -11.60
CA LEU A 284 -7.43 12.95 -12.49
C LEU A 284 -6.17 13.43 -11.74
N PRO A 285 -6.23 14.29 -10.70
CA PRO A 285 -5.02 14.76 -10.02
C PRO A 285 -4.21 13.64 -9.39
N THR A 286 -4.88 12.72 -8.68
CA THR A 286 -4.25 11.53 -8.09
C THR A 286 -3.69 10.61 -9.16
N SER A 287 -4.45 10.38 -10.22
CA SER A 287 -4.08 9.55 -11.36
C SER A 287 -2.82 10.07 -12.06
N LEU A 288 -2.74 11.38 -12.32
CA LEU A 288 -1.56 12.01 -12.93
C LEU A 288 -0.33 11.93 -12.03
N MET A 289 -0.50 12.09 -10.72
CA MET A 289 0.60 11.96 -9.76
C MET A 289 1.22 10.57 -9.81
N TYR A 290 0.41 9.52 -9.74
CA TYR A 290 0.89 8.13 -9.74
C TYR A 290 1.29 7.61 -11.12
N LEU A 291 0.83 8.22 -12.19
CA LEU A 291 1.32 7.91 -13.53
C LEU A 291 2.65 8.58 -13.83
N LEU A 292 2.82 9.87 -13.46
CA LEU A 292 3.90 10.70 -13.97
C LEU A 292 5.06 10.88 -12.98
N ILE A 293 4.75 10.95 -11.68
CA ILE A 293 5.70 11.43 -10.67
C ILE A 293 6.14 10.33 -9.72
N HIS A 294 5.23 9.53 -9.20
CA HIS A 294 5.51 8.55 -8.15
C HIS A 294 5.09 7.15 -8.58
N ILE A 295 5.84 6.12 -8.15
CA ILE A 295 5.44 4.74 -8.45
C ILE A 295 4.03 4.47 -7.92
N ALA A 296 3.20 3.90 -8.78
CA ALA A 296 1.91 3.42 -8.35
C ALA A 296 2.09 2.14 -7.49
N LYS A 297 1.41 2.12 -6.35
CA LYS A 297 1.18 0.91 -5.54
C LYS A 297 -0.31 0.62 -5.50
N PRO A 298 -0.74 -0.64 -5.31
CA PRO A 298 -2.18 -0.98 -5.30
C PRO A 298 -2.95 -0.17 -4.24
N GLY A 299 -2.40 0.01 -3.03
CA GLY A 299 -3.01 0.78 -1.95
C GLY A 299 -3.27 2.25 -2.28
N TYR A 300 -2.45 2.85 -3.15
CA TYR A 300 -2.63 4.24 -3.56
C TYR A 300 -3.88 4.47 -4.40
N MET A 301 -4.39 3.42 -5.06
CA MET A 301 -5.63 3.47 -5.82
C MET A 301 -6.86 3.73 -4.93
N LEU A 302 -6.76 3.46 -3.62
CA LEU A 302 -7.89 3.63 -2.70
C LEU A 302 -8.39 5.08 -2.61
N VAL A 303 -7.57 6.07 -2.91
CA VAL A 303 -7.98 7.48 -2.96
C VAL A 303 -9.13 7.70 -3.97
N PHE A 304 -9.12 6.97 -5.08
CA PHE A 304 -10.12 7.14 -6.15
C PHE A 304 -10.97 5.89 -6.44
N ILE A 305 -10.77 4.75 -5.77
CA ILE A 305 -11.71 3.61 -5.89
C ILE A 305 -13.16 4.02 -5.60
N PRO A 306 -13.46 4.88 -4.61
CA PRO A 306 -14.82 5.34 -4.38
C PRO A 306 -15.47 6.03 -5.60
N VAL A 307 -14.71 6.85 -6.33
CA VAL A 307 -15.22 7.47 -7.56
C VAL A 307 -15.38 6.47 -8.70
N LEU A 308 -14.49 5.48 -8.81
CA LEU A 308 -14.62 4.40 -9.79
C LEU A 308 -15.88 3.57 -9.57
N ALA A 309 -16.27 3.32 -8.32
CA ALA A 309 -17.52 2.63 -7.99
C ALA A 309 -18.75 3.41 -8.49
N ILE A 310 -18.74 4.75 -8.44
CA ILE A 310 -19.78 5.61 -9.01
C ILE A 310 -19.79 5.49 -10.54
N VAL A 311 -18.62 5.53 -11.18
CA VAL A 311 -18.50 5.41 -12.64
C VAL A 311 -18.97 4.03 -13.11
N LEU A 312 -18.56 2.96 -12.44
CA LEU A 312 -18.99 1.59 -12.77
C LEU A 312 -20.51 1.41 -12.57
N ALA A 313 -21.10 2.04 -11.57
CA ALA A 313 -22.56 2.00 -11.38
C ALA A 313 -23.31 2.60 -12.57
N TYR A 314 -22.76 3.61 -13.22
CA TYR A 314 -23.31 4.16 -14.47
C TYR A 314 -23.25 3.11 -15.59
N PHE A 315 -22.10 2.50 -15.82
CA PHE A 315 -21.96 1.47 -16.87
C PHE A 315 -22.84 0.26 -16.64
N VAL A 316 -22.93 -0.24 -15.41
CA VAL A 316 -23.80 -1.35 -15.03
C VAL A 316 -25.27 -1.03 -15.34
N LYS A 317 -25.72 0.16 -15.00
CA LYS A 317 -27.10 0.61 -15.23
C LYS A 317 -27.41 0.70 -16.72
N GLU A 318 -26.59 1.43 -17.48
CA GLU A 318 -26.81 1.63 -18.93
C GLU A 318 -26.72 0.31 -19.71
N LEU A 319 -25.77 -0.57 -19.37
CA LEU A 319 -25.68 -1.89 -19.95
C LEU A 319 -26.96 -2.70 -19.69
N SER A 320 -27.48 -2.64 -18.46
CA SER A 320 -28.70 -3.36 -18.10
C SER A 320 -29.93 -2.88 -18.90
N TYR A 321 -30.05 -1.58 -19.16
CA TYR A 321 -31.08 -1.03 -20.02
C TYR A 321 -30.91 -1.50 -21.47
N SER A 322 -29.71 -1.45 -22.01
CA SER A 322 -29.41 -1.90 -23.37
C SER A 322 -29.68 -3.39 -23.56
N LEU A 323 -29.31 -4.24 -22.61
CA LEU A 323 -29.61 -5.65 -22.62
C LEU A 323 -31.12 -5.93 -22.55
N SER A 324 -31.86 -5.18 -21.73
CA SER A 324 -33.33 -5.31 -21.65
C SER A 324 -34.03 -4.95 -22.96
N SER A 325 -33.60 -3.90 -23.64
CA SER A 325 -34.16 -3.48 -24.93
C SER A 325 -33.89 -4.51 -26.01
N ARG A 326 -32.72 -5.19 -25.97
CA ARG A 326 -32.34 -6.23 -26.93
C ARG A 326 -33.02 -7.59 -26.66
N PHE A 327 -33.06 -7.96 -25.39
CA PHE A 327 -33.69 -9.20 -24.94
C PHE A 327 -35.06 -8.89 -24.32
N LYS A 328 -36.05 -8.57 -25.15
CA LYS A 328 -37.39 -8.11 -24.75
C LYS A 328 -38.12 -8.99 -23.71
N LYS A 329 -37.61 -10.20 -23.45
CA LYS A 329 -38.11 -11.15 -22.45
C LYS A 329 -37.87 -10.67 -21.00
N TYR A 330 -36.86 -9.79 -20.76
CA TYR A 330 -36.46 -9.40 -19.43
C TYR A 330 -36.63 -7.89 -19.19
N SER A 331 -37.24 -7.53 -18.06
CA SER A 331 -37.37 -6.13 -17.66
C SER A 331 -35.99 -5.50 -17.29
N PRO A 332 -35.82 -4.17 -17.39
CA PRO A 332 -34.58 -3.50 -16.99
C PRO A 332 -34.14 -3.82 -15.54
N LYS A 333 -35.08 -3.95 -14.62
CA LYS A 333 -34.82 -4.34 -13.23
C LYS A 333 -34.22 -5.75 -13.15
N LYS A 334 -34.77 -6.69 -13.89
CA LYS A 334 -34.28 -8.09 -13.91
C LYS A 334 -32.90 -8.18 -14.54
N CYS A 335 -32.65 -7.47 -15.64
CA CYS A 335 -31.33 -7.39 -16.26
C CYS A 335 -30.32 -6.77 -15.29
N LEU A 336 -30.67 -5.69 -14.60
CA LEU A 336 -29.81 -5.05 -13.60
C LEU A 336 -29.47 -6.01 -12.45
N THR A 337 -30.46 -6.72 -11.91
CA THR A 337 -30.21 -7.69 -10.84
C THR A 337 -29.26 -8.79 -11.31
N ILE A 338 -29.47 -9.35 -12.51
CA ILE A 338 -28.60 -10.39 -13.05
C ILE A 338 -27.16 -9.87 -13.23
N VAL A 339 -26.99 -8.74 -13.92
CA VAL A 339 -25.66 -8.16 -14.18
C VAL A 339 -24.93 -7.84 -12.87
N LEU A 340 -25.63 -7.19 -11.93
CA LEU A 340 -25.04 -6.85 -10.65
C LEU A 340 -24.67 -8.10 -9.83
N SER A 341 -25.58 -9.09 -9.77
CA SER A 341 -25.29 -10.34 -9.05
C SER A 341 -24.07 -11.08 -9.62
N LEU A 342 -23.93 -11.14 -10.95
CA LEU A 342 -22.77 -11.77 -11.60
C LEU A 342 -21.46 -11.03 -11.24
N ILE A 343 -21.47 -9.70 -11.23
CA ILE A 343 -20.32 -8.90 -10.84
C ILE A 343 -19.94 -9.18 -9.38
N LEU A 344 -20.92 -9.13 -8.48
CA LEU A 344 -20.67 -9.33 -7.05
C LEU A 344 -20.17 -10.75 -6.77
N LEU A 345 -20.78 -11.76 -7.37
CA LEU A 345 -20.34 -13.17 -7.25
C LEU A 345 -18.93 -13.35 -7.79
N PHE A 346 -18.62 -12.76 -8.94
CA PHE A 346 -17.26 -12.79 -9.49
C PHE A 346 -16.24 -12.15 -8.55
N ASN A 347 -16.54 -10.97 -8.02
CA ASN A 347 -15.64 -10.27 -7.11
C ASN A 347 -15.45 -11.03 -5.78
N ILE A 348 -16.51 -11.66 -5.26
CA ILE A 348 -16.42 -12.52 -4.07
C ILE A 348 -15.55 -13.74 -4.38
N ALA A 349 -15.81 -14.43 -5.49
CA ALA A 349 -15.03 -15.60 -5.90
C ALA A 349 -13.55 -15.23 -6.10
N TYR A 350 -13.26 -14.12 -6.78
CA TYR A 350 -11.90 -13.63 -6.96
C TYR A 350 -11.17 -13.41 -5.63
N PHE A 351 -11.84 -12.83 -4.63
CA PHE A 351 -11.23 -12.54 -3.33
C PHE A 351 -11.03 -13.80 -2.49
N THR A 352 -11.96 -14.77 -2.55
CA THR A 352 -12.02 -15.93 -1.63
C THR A 352 -11.46 -17.23 -2.20
N VAL A 353 -11.31 -17.35 -3.52
CA VAL A 353 -10.77 -18.58 -4.15
C VAL A 353 -9.27 -18.66 -3.84
N PRO A 354 -8.80 -19.80 -3.31
CA PRO A 354 -7.40 -20.08 -3.16
C PRO A 354 -6.69 -20.02 -4.51
N TYR A 355 -5.63 -19.24 -4.57
CA TYR A 355 -4.86 -19.05 -5.78
C TYR A 355 -3.38 -19.23 -5.47
N ASN A 356 -2.75 -20.19 -6.11
CA ASN A 356 -1.34 -20.46 -5.95
C ASN A 356 -0.68 -20.58 -7.34
N ILE A 357 0.18 -19.64 -7.68
CA ILE A 357 1.13 -19.82 -8.79
C ILE A 357 2.40 -20.38 -8.18
N ASN A 358 2.50 -21.71 -8.17
CA ASN A 358 3.72 -22.41 -7.81
C ASN A 358 4.67 -22.47 -9.01
N GLU A 359 5.48 -21.42 -9.19
CA GLU A 359 6.68 -21.53 -10.01
C GLU A 359 7.92 -21.19 -9.18
N GLU A 360 8.71 -22.21 -8.86
CA GLU A 360 9.93 -22.11 -8.04
C GLU A 360 10.85 -20.97 -8.50
N LYS A 361 10.99 -20.77 -9.80
CA LYS A 361 11.84 -19.69 -10.36
C LYS A 361 11.40 -18.27 -9.99
N LEU A 362 10.09 -18.01 -9.90
CA LEU A 362 9.58 -16.69 -9.54
C LEU A 362 9.74 -16.38 -8.05
N TRP A 363 9.70 -17.41 -7.21
CA TRP A 363 9.88 -17.29 -5.76
C TRP A 363 11.32 -16.92 -5.36
N GLU A 364 12.27 -17.31 -6.17
CA GLU A 364 13.70 -17.14 -5.89
C GLU A 364 14.30 -15.88 -6.53
N THR A 365 13.59 -15.23 -7.46
CA THR A 365 14.10 -14.04 -8.16
C THR A 365 13.95 -12.79 -7.30
N PRO A 366 15.03 -12.05 -7.01
CA PRO A 366 14.93 -10.76 -6.35
C PRO A 366 13.99 -9.80 -7.09
N ILE A 367 13.20 -9.03 -6.32
CA ILE A 367 12.25 -8.07 -6.92
C ILE A 367 12.98 -7.01 -7.78
N SER A 368 14.26 -6.73 -7.46
CA SER A 368 15.14 -5.87 -8.26
C SER A 368 15.43 -6.40 -9.66
N ASP A 369 15.41 -7.71 -9.86
CA ASP A 369 15.89 -8.38 -11.07
C ASP A 369 14.76 -8.87 -12.01
N LEU A 370 13.53 -8.50 -11.74
CA LEU A 370 12.36 -8.86 -12.56
C LEU A 370 12.51 -8.45 -14.04
N GLY A 371 13.34 -7.43 -14.33
CA GLY A 371 13.66 -7.02 -15.71
C GLY A 371 14.55 -7.98 -16.48
N SER A 372 15.26 -8.89 -15.80
CA SER A 372 16.10 -9.94 -16.40
C SER A 372 15.35 -11.22 -16.75
N LEU A 373 14.09 -11.34 -16.31
CA LEU A 373 13.24 -12.51 -16.55
C LEU A 373 12.89 -12.67 -18.02
N SER A 374 12.66 -13.92 -18.43
CA SER A 374 12.08 -14.22 -19.75
C SER A 374 10.70 -13.58 -19.90
N ILE A 375 10.23 -13.39 -21.15
CA ILE A 375 8.88 -12.86 -21.41
C ILE A 375 7.80 -13.72 -20.74
N GLN A 376 7.98 -15.05 -20.70
CA GLN A 376 7.07 -15.97 -20.06
C GLN A 376 7.00 -15.70 -18.55
N ASP A 377 8.13 -15.54 -17.88
CA ASP A 377 8.22 -15.26 -16.45
C ASP A 377 7.64 -13.88 -16.10
N GLN A 378 7.85 -12.89 -16.97
CA GLN A 378 7.23 -11.56 -16.83
C GLN A 378 5.70 -11.62 -16.93
N VAL A 379 5.15 -12.44 -17.83
CA VAL A 379 3.70 -12.66 -17.96
C VAL A 379 3.16 -13.36 -16.72
N LEU A 380 3.83 -14.38 -16.21
CA LEU A 380 3.44 -15.08 -14.98
C LEU A 380 3.50 -14.15 -13.77
N TRP A 381 4.54 -13.33 -13.67
CA TRP A 381 4.63 -12.30 -12.65
C TRP A 381 3.46 -11.29 -12.72
N ALA A 382 3.11 -10.84 -13.94
CA ALA A 382 1.99 -9.93 -14.12
C ALA A 382 0.65 -10.58 -13.75
N LEU A 383 0.49 -11.88 -14.01
CA LEU A 383 -0.68 -12.65 -13.58
C LEU A 383 -0.73 -12.78 -12.05
N ASP A 384 0.39 -13.12 -11.41
CA ASP A 384 0.49 -13.19 -9.95
C ASP A 384 0.16 -11.83 -9.30
N MET A 385 0.72 -10.74 -9.84
CA MET A 385 0.35 -9.39 -9.40
C MET A 385 -1.13 -9.09 -9.62
N GLY A 386 -1.74 -9.67 -10.66
CA GLY A 386 -3.18 -9.58 -10.91
C GLY A 386 -4.04 -10.24 -9.83
N PHE A 387 -3.50 -11.18 -9.05
CA PHE A 387 -4.19 -11.88 -7.96
C PHE A 387 -3.73 -11.51 -6.56
N MET A 388 -2.89 -10.50 -6.40
CA MET A 388 -2.36 -10.12 -5.09
C MET A 388 -3.41 -9.56 -4.11
N SER A 389 -4.60 -9.18 -4.59
CA SER A 389 -5.70 -8.68 -3.74
C SER A 389 -6.66 -9.80 -3.33
N THR A 390 -6.14 -10.95 -2.96
CA THR A 390 -6.91 -12.12 -2.52
C THR A 390 -6.66 -12.43 -1.05
N HIS A 391 -7.60 -13.13 -0.43
CA HIS A 391 -7.41 -13.60 0.95
C HIS A 391 -6.25 -14.59 1.07
N GLU A 392 -5.99 -15.38 0.03
CA GLU A 392 -4.87 -16.32 0.01
C GLU A 392 -3.52 -15.60 0.19
N LYS A 393 -3.36 -14.42 -0.41
CA LYS A 393 -2.13 -13.63 -0.23
C LYS A 393 -1.95 -13.16 1.21
N ILE A 394 -3.04 -12.82 1.91
CA ILE A 394 -2.99 -12.47 3.34
C ILE A 394 -2.58 -13.69 4.18
N ASN A 395 -3.17 -14.86 3.89
CA ASN A 395 -2.84 -16.10 4.60
C ASN A 395 -1.40 -16.52 4.37
N ALA A 396 -0.91 -16.43 3.14
CA ALA A 396 0.48 -16.79 2.81
C ALA A 396 1.49 -15.92 3.55
N ASP A 397 1.24 -14.61 3.64
CA ASP A 397 2.08 -13.69 4.42
C ASP A 397 2.07 -14.03 5.92
N ASP A 398 0.88 -14.26 6.49
CA ASP A 398 0.72 -14.68 7.89
C ASP A 398 1.44 -16.00 8.18
N GLN A 399 1.29 -17.01 7.31
CA GLN A 399 1.92 -18.31 7.44
C GLN A 399 3.44 -18.22 7.35
N SER A 400 3.97 -17.46 6.38
CA SER A 400 5.40 -17.21 6.25
C SER A 400 5.96 -16.56 7.50
N THR A 401 5.31 -15.49 7.97
CA THR A 401 5.71 -14.81 9.21
C THR A 401 5.74 -15.75 10.40
N GLN A 402 4.67 -16.52 10.62
CA GLN A 402 4.58 -17.47 11.72
C GLN A 402 5.64 -18.58 11.63
N THR A 403 5.87 -19.11 10.42
CA THR A 403 6.83 -20.18 10.16
C THR A 403 8.24 -19.75 10.52
N TYR A 404 8.68 -18.58 10.07
CA TYR A 404 10.01 -18.06 10.40
C TYR A 404 10.16 -17.73 11.89
N LEU A 405 9.16 -17.10 12.52
CA LEU A 405 9.19 -16.81 13.96
C LEU A 405 9.33 -18.09 14.79
N ASN A 406 8.55 -19.13 14.47
CA ASN A 406 8.63 -20.43 15.14
C ASN A 406 9.98 -21.11 14.89
N ALA A 407 10.49 -21.07 13.65
CA ALA A 407 11.74 -21.72 13.31
C ALA A 407 12.93 -21.05 14.02
N ILE A 408 12.98 -19.72 14.05
CA ILE A 408 14.04 -18.96 14.74
C ILE A 408 14.03 -19.26 16.24
N SER A 409 12.87 -19.30 16.87
CA SER A 409 12.74 -19.61 18.30
C SER A 409 13.15 -21.05 18.66
N ASN A 410 13.13 -21.95 17.68
CA ASN A 410 13.45 -23.37 17.88
C ASN A 410 14.84 -23.79 17.35
N VAL A 411 15.68 -22.86 16.92
CA VAL A 411 17.06 -23.19 16.53
C VAL A 411 17.82 -23.77 17.74
N PRO A 412 18.43 -24.96 17.64
CA PRO A 412 19.04 -25.62 18.78
C PRO A 412 20.12 -24.79 19.48
N GLY A 413 19.95 -24.56 20.79
CA GLY A 413 20.88 -23.79 21.61
C GLY A 413 20.99 -22.31 21.31
N SER A 414 20.03 -21.73 20.58
CA SER A 414 19.93 -20.30 20.35
C SER A 414 19.11 -19.60 21.42
N ASN A 415 19.52 -18.39 21.74
CA ASN A 415 18.75 -17.41 22.51
C ASN A 415 19.21 -16.01 22.13
N SER A 416 18.48 -14.98 22.53
CA SER A 416 18.78 -13.59 22.17
C SER A 416 20.14 -13.08 22.67
N SER A 417 20.71 -13.66 23.72
CA SER A 417 22.01 -13.24 24.27
C SER A 417 23.22 -13.83 23.52
N ASN A 418 23.03 -14.97 22.84
CA ASN A 418 24.12 -15.67 22.16
C ASN A 418 23.95 -15.76 20.63
N THR A 419 22.86 -15.21 20.08
CA THR A 419 22.50 -15.39 18.66
C THR A 419 22.19 -14.06 18.01
N ILE A 420 22.71 -13.88 16.81
CA ILE A 420 22.34 -12.77 15.92
C ILE A 420 21.55 -13.31 14.72
N ILE A 421 20.72 -12.46 14.13
CA ILE A 421 19.92 -12.79 12.94
C ILE A 421 20.42 -11.91 11.79
N VAL A 422 20.74 -12.52 10.66
CA VAL A 422 21.14 -11.84 9.43
C VAL A 422 20.08 -12.10 8.37
N MET A 423 19.46 -11.03 7.89
CA MET A 423 18.43 -11.05 6.86
C MET A 423 19.03 -10.60 5.53
N GLY A 424 18.81 -11.37 4.49
CA GLY A 424 19.16 -11.00 3.10
C GLY A 424 18.12 -10.09 2.45
N GLU A 425 18.29 -9.80 1.17
CA GLU A 425 17.29 -9.07 0.38
C GLU A 425 15.94 -9.81 0.39
N ILE A 426 14.88 -9.01 0.22
CA ILE A 426 13.53 -9.52 0.12
C ILE A 426 13.39 -10.23 -1.22
N THR A 427 13.24 -11.54 -1.16
CA THR A 427 12.81 -12.38 -2.26
C THR A 427 11.33 -12.72 -2.10
N ARG A 428 10.71 -13.35 -3.08
CA ARG A 428 9.34 -13.85 -2.91
C ARG A 428 9.24 -14.90 -1.80
N GLU A 429 10.30 -15.69 -1.60
CA GLU A 429 10.39 -16.71 -0.55
C GLU A 429 10.23 -16.09 0.86
N ASN A 430 10.87 -14.94 1.13
CA ASN A 430 10.84 -14.27 2.43
C ASN A 430 10.04 -12.95 2.42
N GLU A 431 9.23 -12.69 1.41
CA GLU A 431 8.41 -11.46 1.30
C GLU A 431 7.50 -11.29 2.51
N GLY A 432 6.92 -12.40 3.00
CA GLY A 432 6.08 -12.41 4.20
C GLY A 432 6.84 -12.17 5.50
N PHE A 433 8.14 -12.46 5.57
CA PHE A 433 8.96 -12.25 6.76
C PHE A 433 10.26 -11.50 6.43
N ASN A 434 10.19 -10.19 6.41
CA ASN A 434 11.33 -9.31 6.15
C ASN A 434 12.03 -8.87 7.44
N TRP A 435 13.21 -8.25 7.31
CA TRP A 435 14.02 -7.79 8.44
C TRP A 435 13.27 -6.79 9.35
N ARG A 436 12.34 -5.99 8.82
CA ARG A 436 11.57 -5.04 9.62
C ARG A 436 10.56 -5.77 10.53
N LYS A 437 9.93 -6.85 10.02
CA LYS A 437 9.11 -7.75 10.84
C LYS A 437 9.95 -8.49 11.89
N ALA A 438 11.13 -9.00 11.50
CA ALA A 438 12.05 -9.63 12.43
C ALA A 438 12.45 -8.69 13.57
N MET A 439 12.79 -7.46 13.27
CA MET A 439 13.11 -6.42 14.25
C MET A 439 11.95 -6.13 15.22
N TYR A 440 10.73 -6.16 14.74
CA TYR A 440 9.54 -5.89 15.55
C TYR A 440 9.12 -7.09 16.43
N TYR A 441 9.05 -8.29 15.82
CA TYR A 441 8.58 -9.49 16.51
C TYR A 441 9.66 -10.20 17.35
N LEU A 442 10.93 -9.89 17.11
CA LEU A 442 12.09 -10.45 17.80
C LEU A 442 12.97 -9.32 18.40
N PRO A 443 12.40 -8.43 19.25
CA PRO A 443 13.07 -7.20 19.69
C PRO A 443 14.32 -7.48 20.55
N ASP A 444 14.41 -8.65 21.18
CA ASP A 444 15.53 -9.04 22.01
C ASP A 444 16.73 -9.53 21.19
N TYR A 445 16.53 -9.89 19.92
CA TYR A 445 17.60 -10.32 19.04
C TYR A 445 18.26 -9.15 18.33
N GLN A 446 19.58 -9.24 18.14
CA GLN A 446 20.29 -8.35 17.24
C GLN A 446 20.00 -8.79 15.79
N VAL A 447 19.27 -7.97 15.05
CA VAL A 447 18.91 -8.22 13.65
C VAL A 447 19.77 -7.36 12.74
N TYR A 448 20.33 -7.98 11.71
CA TYR A 448 21.12 -7.30 10.69
C TYR A 448 20.48 -7.48 9.32
N TYR A 449 20.58 -6.47 8.47
CA TYR A 449 20.10 -6.52 7.09
C TYR A 449 21.27 -6.42 6.12
N LEU A 450 21.47 -7.45 5.30
CA LEU A 450 22.49 -7.53 4.28
C LEU A 450 21.91 -7.05 2.94
N ILE A 451 22.47 -5.98 2.41
CA ILE A 451 22.05 -5.39 1.14
C ILE A 451 22.99 -5.85 0.04
N GLU A 452 22.42 -6.39 -1.03
CA GLU A 452 23.17 -6.93 -2.18
C GLU A 452 23.39 -5.92 -3.31
N ALA A 453 22.69 -4.78 -3.28
CA ALA A 453 22.74 -3.80 -4.36
C ALA A 453 23.60 -2.56 -4.03
N ASP A 454 24.45 -2.15 -4.97
CA ASP A 454 25.41 -1.04 -4.87
C ASP A 454 24.84 0.34 -4.51
N HIS A 455 23.54 0.51 -4.55
CA HIS A 455 22.92 1.84 -4.49
C HIS A 455 21.89 1.98 -3.40
N PHE A 456 21.87 1.09 -2.44
CA PHE A 456 21.00 1.18 -1.29
C PHE A 456 21.72 1.72 -0.05
N ILE A 457 21.33 2.84 0.33
CA ILE A 457 21.08 3.40 1.64
C ILE A 457 22.04 2.93 2.73
N THR A 458 22.83 3.88 3.21
CA THR A 458 23.69 3.72 4.36
C THR A 458 22.91 3.21 5.58
N SER A 459 23.60 2.41 6.37
CA SER A 459 23.14 1.80 7.62
C SER A 459 22.44 2.75 8.60
N GLU A 460 22.74 4.02 8.55
CA GLU A 460 22.22 5.05 9.45
C GLU A 460 20.71 5.29 9.28
N TRP A 461 20.14 4.85 8.18
CA TRP A 461 18.77 5.19 7.80
C TRP A 461 17.70 4.29 8.43
N TYR A 462 18.02 3.02 8.71
CA TYR A 462 17.01 2.06 9.12
C TYR A 462 17.08 1.65 10.59
N ALA A 463 18.20 1.78 11.25
CA ALA A 463 18.31 1.11 12.51
C ALA A 463 19.34 1.69 13.45
N LYS A 464 18.89 2.45 14.36
CA LYS A 464 19.76 2.99 15.39
C LYS A 464 20.17 1.95 16.43
N ASN A 465 19.32 1.00 16.76
CA ASN A 465 19.52 0.15 17.93
C ASN A 465 19.47 -1.37 17.67
N HIS A 466 18.91 -1.83 16.53
CA HIS A 466 18.64 -3.26 16.34
C HIS A 466 19.08 -3.82 14.99
N THR A 467 19.39 -2.99 14.00
CA THR A 467 19.72 -3.46 12.66
C THR A 467 20.82 -2.62 12.06
N ASN A 468 21.90 -3.24 11.64
CA ASN A 468 22.91 -2.63 10.79
C ASN A 468 22.76 -3.16 9.37
N THR A 469 23.10 -2.32 8.40
CA THR A 469 23.08 -2.65 6.99
C THR A 469 24.49 -2.61 6.44
N TRP A 470 24.83 -3.55 5.54
CA TRP A 470 26.08 -3.56 4.82
C TRP A 470 25.81 -3.46 3.34
N LEU A 471 26.60 -2.63 2.69
CA LEU A 471 26.59 -2.54 1.24
C LEU A 471 27.40 -3.71 0.67
N ALA A 472 27.04 -4.13 -0.53
CA ALA A 472 27.84 -5.07 -1.30
C ALA A 472 29.28 -4.54 -1.42
N SER A 473 30.21 -5.32 -0.93
CA SER A 473 31.64 -5.03 -1.00
C SER A 473 32.42 -6.33 -1.09
N ASN A 474 33.66 -6.25 -1.50
CA ASN A 474 34.54 -7.42 -1.54
C ASN A 474 34.79 -8.03 -0.14
N ILE A 475 34.46 -7.29 0.92
CA ILE A 475 34.53 -7.77 2.30
C ILE A 475 33.33 -7.17 3.03
N PHE A 476 32.50 -8.00 3.66
CA PHE A 476 31.45 -7.55 4.56
C PHE A 476 31.71 -8.02 6.00
N LYS A 477 31.32 -7.20 6.94
CA LYS A 477 31.61 -7.36 8.36
C LYS A 477 30.33 -7.29 9.15
N ILE A 478 30.14 -8.27 10.03
CA ILE A 478 29.00 -8.34 10.94
C ILE A 478 29.51 -8.08 12.36
N PRO A 479 29.13 -6.99 13.01
CA PRO A 479 29.49 -6.76 14.40
C PRO A 479 28.87 -7.83 15.28
N VAL A 480 29.68 -8.41 16.17
CA VAL A 480 29.29 -9.44 17.13
C VAL A 480 29.86 -9.09 18.49
N ASN A 481 29.22 -9.59 19.53
CA ASN A 481 29.77 -9.51 20.88
C ASN A 481 30.51 -10.80 21.26
N SER A 482 31.22 -10.80 22.37
CA SER A 482 31.97 -11.96 22.86
C SER A 482 31.08 -13.13 23.25
N SER A 483 29.79 -12.91 23.48
CA SER A 483 28.81 -13.95 23.80
C SER A 483 28.18 -14.57 22.56
N THR A 484 28.39 -14.03 21.36
CA THR A 484 27.81 -14.54 20.12
C THR A 484 28.39 -15.92 19.79
N GLN A 485 27.52 -16.92 19.76
CA GLN A 485 27.85 -18.31 19.45
C GLN A 485 27.12 -18.82 18.20
N LYS A 486 26.10 -18.09 17.75
CA LYS A 486 25.27 -18.50 16.61
C LYS A 486 24.92 -17.32 15.71
N VAL A 487 24.81 -17.62 14.42
CA VAL A 487 24.18 -16.74 13.43
C VAL A 487 23.03 -17.50 12.78
N ILE A 488 21.87 -16.88 12.75
CA ILE A 488 20.72 -17.34 11.98
C ILE A 488 20.67 -16.52 10.68
N TRP A 489 20.61 -17.21 9.55
CA TRP A 489 20.59 -16.64 8.22
C TRP A 489 19.20 -16.81 7.61
N VAL A 490 18.49 -15.71 7.43
CA VAL A 490 17.24 -15.65 6.66
C VAL A 490 17.59 -15.02 5.32
N ILE A 491 18.17 -15.83 4.45
CA ILE A 491 18.71 -15.42 3.16
C ILE A 491 18.40 -16.49 2.12
N SER A 492 18.12 -16.10 0.88
CA SER A 492 17.96 -17.06 -0.22
C SER A 492 19.28 -17.77 -0.54
N ASN A 493 19.20 -19.05 -0.87
CA ASN A 493 20.37 -19.79 -1.35
C ASN A 493 20.86 -19.32 -2.75
N GLN A 494 20.07 -18.50 -3.43
CA GLN A 494 20.44 -17.85 -4.70
C GLN A 494 21.08 -16.48 -4.50
N SER A 495 21.06 -15.93 -3.27
CA SER A 495 21.80 -14.71 -2.96
C SER A 495 23.27 -14.84 -3.31
N ALA A 496 23.85 -13.81 -3.90
CA ALA A 496 25.27 -13.74 -4.20
C ALA A 496 26.17 -13.91 -2.96
N TYR A 497 25.65 -13.62 -1.77
CA TYR A 497 26.35 -13.79 -0.50
C TYR A 497 26.33 -15.21 0.05
N PHE A 498 25.34 -16.03 -0.32
CA PHE A 498 25.19 -17.37 0.25
C PHE A 498 26.39 -18.30 -0.01
N PRO A 499 26.93 -18.39 -1.26
CA PRO A 499 28.16 -19.15 -1.52
C PRO A 499 29.36 -18.64 -0.72
N GLN A 500 29.46 -17.33 -0.54
CA GLN A 500 30.56 -16.71 0.21
C GLN A 500 30.50 -17.07 1.70
N ILE A 501 29.30 -17.09 2.28
CA ILE A 501 29.08 -17.50 3.66
C ILE A 501 29.41 -18.99 3.82
N THR A 502 28.87 -19.85 2.96
CA THR A 502 29.01 -21.32 3.07
C THR A 502 30.44 -21.80 2.83
N SER A 503 31.25 -21.06 2.06
CA SER A 503 32.67 -21.38 1.84
C SER A 503 33.54 -21.06 3.06
N GLN A 504 33.08 -20.18 3.96
CA GLN A 504 33.90 -19.68 5.08
C GLN A 504 33.46 -20.22 6.44
N ILE A 505 32.19 -20.58 6.59
CA ILE A 505 31.66 -21.19 7.82
C ILE A 505 30.71 -22.34 7.50
N PRO A 506 30.65 -23.38 8.34
CA PRO A 506 29.64 -24.43 8.19
C PRO A 506 28.23 -23.88 8.38
N VAL A 507 27.36 -24.15 7.43
CA VAL A 507 25.95 -23.74 7.49
C VAL A 507 25.07 -24.98 7.57
N LYS A 508 24.20 -25.00 8.57
CA LYS A 508 23.18 -26.02 8.78
C LYS A 508 21.84 -25.52 8.25
N THR A 509 21.07 -26.40 7.64
CA THR A 509 19.77 -26.07 7.03
C THR A 509 18.63 -26.67 7.86
N ILE A 510 17.60 -25.89 8.10
CA ILE A 510 16.31 -26.32 8.62
C ILE A 510 15.31 -26.15 7.47
N ASN A 511 14.77 -27.28 6.99
CA ASN A 511 13.69 -27.24 6.00
C ASN A 511 12.39 -26.88 6.69
N LEU A 512 11.70 -25.89 6.15
CA LEU A 512 10.44 -25.37 6.65
C LEU A 512 9.29 -25.82 5.74
N PRO A 513 8.02 -25.67 6.16
CA PRO A 513 6.87 -25.87 5.28
C PRO A 513 6.96 -25.01 4.01
N ASP A 514 6.25 -25.44 2.97
CA ASP A 514 6.11 -24.72 1.68
C ASP A 514 7.45 -24.48 0.94
N GLY A 515 8.45 -25.34 1.20
CA GLY A 515 9.77 -25.24 0.57
C GLY A 515 10.67 -24.15 1.13
N LEU A 516 10.22 -23.42 2.14
CA LEU A 516 11.02 -22.39 2.81
C LEU A 516 12.23 -23.02 3.51
N LYS A 517 13.28 -22.23 3.71
CA LYS A 517 14.50 -22.68 4.40
C LYS A 517 14.97 -21.63 5.40
N LEU A 518 15.47 -22.13 6.52
CA LEU A 518 16.21 -21.34 7.50
C LEU A 518 17.60 -21.91 7.63
N TYR A 519 18.60 -21.07 7.65
CA TYR A 519 19.97 -21.49 7.82
C TYR A 519 20.54 -20.99 9.13
N TYR A 520 21.48 -21.72 9.72
CA TYR A 520 22.20 -21.25 10.89
C TYR A 520 23.63 -21.81 10.94
N SER A 521 24.50 -21.09 11.62
CA SER A 521 25.89 -21.46 11.82
C SER A 521 26.23 -21.38 13.30
N ASP A 522 26.96 -22.37 13.82
CA ASP A 522 27.63 -22.27 15.09
C ASP A 522 28.97 -21.56 14.89
N ILE A 523 29.27 -20.59 15.73
CA ILE A 523 30.46 -19.75 15.63
C ILE A 523 31.41 -20.04 16.76
N ASN A 524 32.68 -20.29 16.41
CA ASN A 524 33.76 -20.41 17.36
C ASN A 524 34.52 -19.09 17.50
N GLY A 525 35.07 -18.82 18.67
CA GLY A 525 35.80 -17.57 18.93
C GLY A 525 36.97 -17.27 17.97
N THR A 526 37.49 -18.29 17.28
CA THR A 526 38.53 -18.15 16.23
C THR A 526 38.03 -17.47 14.96
N GLN A 527 36.73 -17.44 14.73
CA GLN A 527 36.10 -16.78 13.56
C GLN A 527 35.79 -15.32 13.80
N ILE A 528 35.86 -14.90 15.07
CA ILE A 528 35.61 -13.51 15.47
C ILE A 528 36.95 -12.76 15.52
N LYS A 529 37.07 -11.70 14.73
CA LYS A 529 38.23 -10.80 14.75
C LYS A 529 37.75 -9.39 15.12
N ASN A 530 38.31 -8.84 16.18
CA ASN A 530 37.98 -7.46 16.65
C ASN A 530 36.46 -7.25 16.87
N ASN A 531 35.75 -8.23 17.42
CA ASN A 531 34.31 -8.23 17.58
C ASN A 531 33.52 -8.14 16.26
N GLU A 532 34.08 -8.67 15.19
CA GLU A 532 33.43 -8.76 13.88
C GLU A 532 33.59 -10.16 13.30
N LEU A 533 32.54 -10.64 12.65
CA LEU A 533 32.61 -11.72 11.66
C LEU A 533 32.91 -11.11 10.31
N VAL A 534 33.99 -11.55 9.68
CA VAL A 534 34.46 -10.98 8.41
C VAL A 534 34.31 -12.01 7.30
N PHE A 535 33.59 -11.66 6.25
CA PHE A 535 33.39 -12.48 5.06
C PHE A 535 33.89 -11.79 3.81
N ASN A 536 34.41 -12.57 2.86
CA ASN A 536 34.61 -12.08 1.52
C ASN A 536 33.24 -11.85 0.86
N GLY A 537 33.07 -10.71 0.24
CA GLY A 537 31.87 -10.42 -0.55
C GLY A 537 31.94 -11.04 -1.95
N PRO A 538 30.84 -11.02 -2.71
CA PRO A 538 30.83 -11.44 -4.10
C PRO A 538 31.77 -10.53 -4.93
N GLU A 539 32.41 -11.11 -5.94
CA GLU A 539 33.15 -10.32 -6.90
C GLU A 539 32.17 -9.39 -7.64
N GLN A 540 32.48 -8.10 -7.67
CA GLN A 540 31.69 -7.13 -8.45
C GLN A 540 31.94 -7.41 -9.93
N TYR A 541 30.90 -7.77 -10.68
CA TYR A 541 30.91 -7.89 -12.13
C TYR A 541 30.54 -6.55 -12.79
#